data_beea2ec525664e63747a392b023b09fb
#
_entry.id   beea2ec525664e63747a392b023b09fb
#
_cell.length_a   1.000
_cell.length_b   1.000
_cell.length_c   1.000
_cell.angle_alpha   90.00
_cell.angle_beta   90.00
_cell.angle_gamma   90.00
#
_symmetry.space_group_name_H-M   'P 1'
#
loop_
_entity.id
_entity.type
_entity.pdbx_description
1 polymer ?
#
loop_
_entity_poly.entity_id
_entity_poly.type
_entity_poly.pdbx_seq_one_letter_code
_entity_poly.pdbx_strand_id
1 'polypeptide(L)'
;IQSPLWHEQRYKSAFHKSYNEFPKNSLLEGVLIPEKLKKGKVKLRISYNQFEKKIEGSKYTSKEIKTLQIIESNSINYSLKYKDRKNLDQLFLKRNSCDDIIILKNGLVTDSSYGNLVFFKNEIGYTPEEPLLKGTRRAKLLHEKKLAEQFSKQLGTEICDEWQNRNHSKLLEISKLIKEMK
;
A
#
# COMPACT_ATOMS: atom_id res chain seq x y z
N ILE A 1 -13.86 4.09 11.42
CA ILE A 1 -13.16 3.71 10.17
C ILE A 1 -12.49 4.96 9.61
N GLN A 2 -11.20 4.87 9.34
CA GLN A 2 -10.45 5.99 8.77
C GLN A 2 -10.76 6.14 7.27
N SER A 3 -10.95 7.38 6.82
CA SER A 3 -11.12 7.75 5.40
C SER A 3 -12.21 6.95 4.65
N PRO A 4 -13.45 6.86 5.16
CA PRO A 4 -14.49 6.01 4.60
C PRO A 4 -14.80 6.33 3.13
N LEU A 5 -14.85 7.60 2.74
CA LEU A 5 -15.10 8.04 1.36
C LEU A 5 -14.11 7.46 0.36
N TRP A 6 -12.81 7.44 0.70
CA TRP A 6 -11.76 6.91 -0.17
C TRP A 6 -11.87 5.39 -0.34
N HIS A 7 -12.32 4.68 0.70
CA HIS A 7 -12.59 3.25 0.62
C HIS A 7 -13.80 2.98 -0.27
N GLU A 8 -14.86 3.77 -0.15
CA GLU A 8 -16.05 3.68 -0.97
C GLU A 8 -15.75 3.94 -2.45
N GLN A 9 -15.01 5.01 -2.75
CA GLN A 9 -14.61 5.33 -4.12
C GLN A 9 -13.80 4.20 -4.76
N ARG A 10 -12.80 3.68 -4.04
CA ARG A 10 -12.01 2.55 -4.54
C ARG A 10 -12.86 1.30 -4.73
N TYR A 11 -13.80 1.02 -3.83
CA TYR A 11 -14.73 -0.10 -3.94
C TYR A 11 -15.56 0.00 -5.21
N LYS A 12 -16.21 1.13 -5.44
CA LYS A 12 -17.02 1.37 -6.65
C LYS A 12 -16.21 1.23 -7.93
N SER A 13 -15.04 1.85 -7.97
CA SER A 13 -14.14 1.76 -9.11
C SER A 13 -13.65 0.33 -9.37
N ALA A 14 -13.25 -0.41 -8.32
CA ALA A 14 -12.79 -1.79 -8.44
C ALA A 14 -13.92 -2.73 -8.86
N PHE A 15 -15.13 -2.53 -8.33
CA PHE A 15 -16.31 -3.31 -8.67
C PHE A 15 -16.68 -3.10 -10.14
N HIS A 16 -16.77 -1.86 -10.58
CA HIS A 16 -17.06 -1.52 -11.98
C HIS A 16 -16.01 -2.11 -12.93
N LYS A 17 -14.73 -2.00 -12.60
CA LYS A 17 -13.64 -2.58 -13.40
C LYS A 17 -13.71 -4.10 -13.50
N SER A 18 -14.22 -4.79 -12.46
CA SER A 18 -14.30 -6.25 -12.42
C SER A 18 -15.55 -6.82 -13.06
N TYR A 19 -16.68 -6.11 -12.96
CA TYR A 19 -18.01 -6.64 -13.31
C TYR A 19 -18.77 -5.80 -14.33
N ASN A 20 -18.20 -4.68 -14.76
CA ASN A 20 -18.84 -3.69 -15.66
C ASN A 20 -20.17 -3.13 -15.11
N GLU A 21 -20.34 -3.16 -13.79
CA GLU A 21 -21.50 -2.71 -13.04
C GLU A 21 -21.08 -1.90 -11.81
N PHE A 22 -21.98 -1.10 -11.26
CA PHE A 22 -21.79 -0.48 -9.96
C PHE A 22 -22.46 -1.31 -8.86
N PRO A 23 -21.83 -1.35 -7.64
CA PRO A 23 -22.42 -2.09 -6.53
C PRO A 23 -23.73 -1.42 -6.09
N LYS A 24 -24.75 -2.24 -5.78
CA LYS A 24 -26.05 -1.77 -5.29
C LYS A 24 -25.95 -1.14 -3.90
N ASN A 25 -25.09 -1.70 -3.06
CA ASN A 25 -24.95 -1.31 -1.67
C ASN A 25 -23.57 -0.65 -1.40
N SER A 26 -23.49 0.19 -0.38
CA SER A 26 -22.20 0.78 -0.02
C SER A 26 -21.26 -0.27 0.60
N LEU A 27 -19.95 -0.01 0.54
CA LEU A 27 -18.93 -0.89 1.13
C LEU A 27 -19.16 -1.11 2.62
N LEU A 28 -19.54 -0.05 3.33
CA LEU A 28 -19.66 -0.04 4.79
C LEU A 28 -21.08 -0.38 5.30
N GLU A 29 -22.03 -0.57 4.41
CA GLU A 29 -23.36 -1.01 4.79
C GLU A 29 -23.34 -2.38 5.47
N GLY A 30 -24.04 -2.49 6.60
CA GLY A 30 -24.07 -3.72 7.42
C GLY A 30 -22.80 -4.01 8.20
N VAL A 31 -21.83 -3.06 8.26
CA VAL A 31 -20.62 -3.25 9.07
C VAL A 31 -20.94 -3.04 10.54
N LEU A 32 -21.00 -4.15 11.29
CA LEU A 32 -21.12 -4.17 12.75
C LEU A 32 -19.75 -4.45 13.36
N ILE A 33 -19.30 -3.57 14.26
CA ILE A 33 -18.04 -3.75 14.98
C ILE A 33 -18.33 -4.36 16.35
N PRO A 34 -17.88 -5.61 16.61
CA PRO A 34 -18.04 -6.23 17.92
C PRO A 34 -17.43 -5.39 19.05
N GLU A 35 -18.02 -5.40 20.25
CA GLU A 35 -17.55 -4.60 21.40
C GLU A 35 -16.08 -4.81 21.71
N LYS A 36 -15.60 -6.06 21.65
CA LYS A 36 -14.17 -6.41 21.87
C LYS A 36 -13.20 -5.74 20.90
N LEU A 37 -13.69 -5.21 19.78
CA LEU A 37 -12.90 -4.51 18.74
C LEU A 37 -13.12 -3.00 18.73
N LYS A 38 -13.93 -2.45 19.62
CA LYS A 38 -14.18 -0.99 19.70
C LYS A 38 -13.02 -0.23 20.33
N LYS A 39 -12.15 -0.90 21.08
CA LYS A 39 -10.98 -0.29 21.72
C LYS A 39 -9.68 -0.69 21.04
N GLY A 40 -8.79 0.28 20.83
CA GLY A 40 -7.46 0.09 20.24
C GLY A 40 -7.48 0.13 18.71
N LYS A 41 -6.33 -0.25 18.11
CA LYS A 41 -6.15 -0.27 16.66
C LYS A 41 -6.70 -1.58 16.09
N VAL A 42 -7.58 -1.49 15.13
CA VAL A 42 -8.29 -2.64 14.55
C VAL A 42 -8.10 -2.66 13.04
N LYS A 43 -7.83 -3.83 12.51
CA LYS A 43 -7.85 -4.10 11.07
C LYS A 43 -9.23 -4.62 10.70
N LEU A 44 -9.94 -3.87 9.85
CA LEU A 44 -11.17 -4.31 9.22
C LEU A 44 -10.85 -4.79 7.80
N ARG A 45 -11.24 -6.01 7.49
CA ARG A 45 -11.15 -6.58 6.14
C ARG A 45 -12.56 -6.77 5.61
N ILE A 46 -12.84 -6.21 4.45
CA ILE A 46 -14.07 -6.43 3.70
C ILE A 46 -13.69 -7.10 2.38
N SER A 47 -14.07 -8.35 2.22
CA SER A 47 -13.93 -9.11 0.97
C SER A 47 -15.28 -9.16 0.30
N TYR A 48 -15.32 -8.99 -1.01
CA TYR A 48 -16.56 -8.95 -1.78
C TYR A 48 -16.38 -9.56 -3.18
N ASN A 49 -17.46 -10.04 -3.71
CA ASN A 49 -17.64 -10.33 -5.14
C ASN A 49 -18.97 -9.69 -5.61
N GLN A 50 -19.48 -10.10 -6.74
CA GLN A 50 -20.73 -9.57 -7.32
C GLN A 50 -21.96 -9.88 -6.45
N PHE A 51 -21.94 -10.98 -5.69
CA PHE A 51 -23.11 -11.52 -5.00
C PHE A 51 -23.04 -11.36 -3.47
N GLU A 52 -21.84 -11.39 -2.91
CA GLU A 52 -21.67 -11.45 -1.45
C GLU A 52 -20.55 -10.54 -0.93
N LYS A 53 -20.66 -10.21 0.35
CA LYS A 53 -19.68 -9.42 1.09
C LYS A 53 -19.40 -10.10 2.42
N LYS A 54 -18.11 -10.34 2.73
CA LYS A 54 -17.65 -10.88 4.01
C LYS A 54 -16.87 -9.82 4.77
N ILE A 55 -17.22 -9.62 6.05
CA ILE A 55 -16.61 -8.64 6.94
C ILE A 55 -15.86 -9.37 8.05
N GLU A 56 -14.58 -9.05 8.24
CA GLU A 56 -13.71 -9.64 9.24
C GLU A 56 -12.95 -8.54 9.99
N GLY A 57 -12.96 -8.60 11.32
CA GLY A 57 -12.25 -7.66 12.18
C GLY A 57 -11.24 -8.37 13.07
N SER A 58 -10.07 -7.77 13.26
CA SER A 58 -9.04 -8.27 14.18
C SER A 58 -8.30 -7.13 14.84
N LYS A 59 -7.75 -7.35 16.05
CA LYS A 59 -6.79 -6.42 16.63
C LYS A 59 -5.59 -6.28 15.69
N TYR A 60 -5.02 -5.09 15.63
CA TYR A 60 -3.91 -4.78 14.74
C TYR A 60 -2.72 -4.25 15.52
N THR A 61 -1.57 -4.89 15.34
CA THR A 61 -0.28 -4.42 15.83
C THR A 61 0.60 -4.08 14.64
N SER A 62 1.15 -2.86 14.64
CA SER A 62 2.08 -2.43 13.59
C SER A 62 3.39 -3.19 13.75
N LYS A 63 3.88 -3.76 12.66
CA LYS A 63 5.26 -4.25 12.61
C LYS A 63 6.20 -3.06 12.42
N GLU A 64 7.35 -3.12 13.04
CA GLU A 64 8.46 -2.23 12.74
C GLU A 64 9.16 -2.75 11.50
N ILE A 65 9.42 -1.87 10.53
CA ILE A 65 10.18 -2.14 9.31
C ILE A 65 11.45 -1.30 9.39
N LYS A 66 12.60 -1.95 9.37
CA LYS A 66 13.93 -1.31 9.47
C LYS A 66 14.74 -1.49 8.19
N THR A 67 14.51 -2.60 7.49
CA THR A 67 15.31 -3.00 6.35
C THR A 67 14.41 -3.40 5.19
N LEU A 68 14.83 -3.04 3.96
CA LEU A 68 14.07 -3.30 2.74
C LEU A 68 14.99 -3.91 1.68
N GLN A 69 14.51 -4.94 1.01
CA GLN A 69 15.14 -5.54 -0.16
C GLN A 69 14.51 -5.01 -1.43
N ILE A 70 15.32 -4.54 -2.38
CA ILE A 70 14.80 -4.17 -3.71
C ILE A 70 14.60 -5.44 -4.53
N ILE A 71 13.40 -5.60 -5.09
CA ILE A 71 13.03 -6.75 -5.93
C ILE A 71 12.43 -6.22 -7.23
N GLU A 72 13.01 -6.61 -8.35
CA GLU A 72 12.43 -6.31 -9.66
C GLU A 72 11.45 -7.41 -10.09
N SER A 73 10.29 -6.98 -10.60
CA SER A 73 9.25 -7.87 -11.14
C SER A 73 8.40 -7.16 -12.18
N ASN A 74 8.73 -7.38 -13.46
CA ASN A 74 8.04 -6.73 -14.58
C ASN A 74 6.67 -7.36 -14.85
N SER A 75 6.47 -8.63 -14.46
CA SER A 75 5.21 -9.36 -14.64
C SER A 75 4.19 -9.13 -13.53
N ILE A 76 4.56 -8.45 -12.43
CA ILE A 76 3.62 -8.23 -11.32
C ILE A 76 2.41 -7.42 -11.76
N ASN A 77 1.21 -7.94 -11.45
CA ASN A 77 -0.05 -7.24 -11.63
C ASN A 77 -0.85 -7.26 -10.32
N TYR A 78 -1.04 -6.10 -9.74
CA TYR A 78 -1.84 -5.91 -8.52
C TYR A 78 -2.62 -4.57 -8.58
N SER A 79 -3.17 -4.26 -9.75
CA SER A 79 -3.89 -3.00 -10.01
C SER A 79 -5.20 -2.86 -9.22
N LEU A 80 -5.75 -3.98 -8.74
CA LEU A 80 -6.87 -4.04 -7.82
C LEU A 80 -6.43 -4.67 -6.50
N LYS A 81 -7.15 -4.36 -5.41
CA LYS A 81 -6.85 -4.92 -4.08
C LYS A 81 -7.44 -6.32 -3.95
N TYR A 82 -6.86 -7.26 -4.67
CA TYR A 82 -7.27 -8.66 -4.65
C TYR A 82 -7.14 -9.29 -3.26
N LYS A 83 -8.05 -10.22 -2.94
CA LYS A 83 -7.93 -11.09 -1.77
C LYS A 83 -6.75 -12.06 -1.93
N ASP A 84 -6.57 -12.61 -3.13
CA ASP A 84 -5.42 -13.41 -3.49
C ASP A 84 -4.18 -12.51 -3.65
N ARG A 85 -3.16 -12.83 -2.87
CA ARG A 85 -1.90 -12.09 -2.82
C ARG A 85 -0.70 -12.95 -3.19
N LYS A 86 -0.93 -14.16 -3.75
CA LYS A 86 0.14 -15.13 -4.02
C LYS A 86 1.36 -14.51 -4.69
N ASN A 87 1.15 -13.71 -5.74
CA ASN A 87 2.26 -13.08 -6.47
C ASN A 87 3.05 -12.09 -5.58
N LEU A 88 2.37 -11.26 -4.80
CA LEU A 88 3.03 -10.36 -3.84
C LEU A 88 3.73 -11.13 -2.72
N ASP A 89 3.10 -12.19 -2.22
CA ASP A 89 3.66 -13.01 -1.15
C ASP A 89 4.91 -13.78 -1.64
N GLN A 90 4.93 -14.22 -2.90
CA GLN A 90 6.13 -14.80 -3.54
C GLN A 90 7.26 -13.80 -3.68
N LEU A 91 6.97 -12.53 -4.04
CA LEU A 91 7.99 -11.49 -4.06
C LEU A 91 8.50 -11.20 -2.65
N PHE A 92 7.60 -11.13 -1.66
CA PHE A 92 7.96 -10.92 -0.27
C PHE A 92 8.88 -12.01 0.29
N LEU A 93 8.76 -13.26 -0.16
CA LEU A 93 9.68 -14.35 0.24
C LEU A 93 11.13 -14.10 -0.19
N LYS A 94 11.36 -13.32 -1.24
CA LYS A 94 12.68 -12.97 -1.75
C LYS A 94 13.39 -11.86 -0.94
N ARG A 95 12.80 -11.37 0.16
CA ARG A 95 13.35 -10.29 0.98
C ARG A 95 14.64 -10.66 1.71
N ASN A 96 15.08 -11.92 1.66
CA ASN A 96 16.22 -12.43 2.43
C ASN A 96 16.01 -12.17 3.94
N SER A 97 16.98 -11.52 4.60
CA SER A 97 16.92 -11.13 6.00
C SER A 97 16.23 -9.78 6.25
N CYS A 98 15.74 -9.08 5.20
CA CYS A 98 15.08 -7.79 5.34
C CYS A 98 13.64 -7.94 5.86
N ASP A 99 13.11 -6.87 6.43
CA ASP A 99 11.77 -6.82 7.02
C ASP A 99 10.67 -6.77 5.96
N ASP A 100 10.92 -6.06 4.83
CA ASP A 100 9.99 -5.91 3.71
C ASP A 100 10.76 -5.70 2.39
N ILE A 101 10.05 -5.42 1.31
CA ILE A 101 10.60 -5.21 -0.03
C ILE A 101 10.17 -3.86 -0.61
N ILE A 102 10.99 -3.35 -1.53
CA ILE A 102 10.60 -2.34 -2.52
C ILE A 102 10.47 -3.05 -3.86
N ILE A 103 9.33 -2.90 -4.53
CA ILE A 103 9.06 -3.52 -5.81
C ILE A 103 9.40 -2.54 -6.92
N LEU A 104 10.29 -2.96 -7.81
CA LEU A 104 10.54 -2.29 -9.09
C LEU A 104 9.74 -3.00 -10.19
N LYS A 105 9.13 -2.23 -11.06
CA LYS A 105 8.49 -2.72 -12.28
C LYS A 105 8.98 -1.87 -13.46
N ASN A 106 9.61 -2.53 -14.45
CA ASN A 106 10.24 -1.88 -15.59
C ASN A 106 11.25 -0.79 -15.16
N GLY A 107 12.04 -1.08 -14.13
CA GLY A 107 12.99 -0.12 -13.55
C GLY A 107 12.36 1.02 -12.74
N LEU A 108 11.05 1.03 -12.53
CA LEU A 108 10.34 2.07 -11.78
C LEU A 108 9.95 1.58 -10.39
N VAL A 109 10.20 2.40 -9.37
CA VAL A 109 9.69 2.14 -8.01
C VAL A 109 8.17 2.20 -8.02
N THR A 110 7.54 1.19 -7.40
CA THR A 110 6.08 1.13 -7.30
C THR A 110 5.60 1.09 -5.85
N ASP A 111 5.62 -0.07 -5.21
CA ASP A 111 5.05 -0.30 -3.88
C ASP A 111 6.01 -1.13 -2.99
N SER A 112 5.71 -1.22 -1.69
CA SER A 112 6.20 -2.30 -0.84
C SER A 112 5.30 -3.52 -0.95
N SER A 113 5.64 -4.61 -0.24
CA SER A 113 4.77 -5.79 -0.22
C SER A 113 3.35 -5.49 0.29
N TYR A 114 3.18 -4.43 1.07
CA TYR A 114 1.93 -4.19 1.80
C TYR A 114 1.30 -2.81 1.59
N GLY A 115 2.03 -1.83 1.06
CA GLY A 115 1.53 -0.47 0.92
C GLY A 115 2.29 0.38 -0.08
N ASN A 116 1.73 1.54 -0.37
CA ASN A 116 2.41 2.54 -1.17
C ASN A 116 3.60 3.12 -0.39
N LEU A 117 4.62 3.53 -1.13
CA LEU A 117 5.82 4.15 -0.60
C LEU A 117 5.68 5.68 -0.57
N VAL A 118 6.31 6.30 0.41
CA VAL A 118 6.55 7.74 0.45
C VAL A 118 8.00 7.97 0.80
N PHE A 119 8.63 8.86 0.07
CA PHE A 119 10.01 9.27 0.27
C PHE A 119 10.02 10.75 0.63
N PHE A 120 10.80 11.15 1.62
CA PHE A 120 10.91 12.54 2.01
C PHE A 120 12.23 13.14 1.51
N LYS A 121 12.11 14.30 0.89
CA LYS A 121 13.24 15.13 0.49
C LYS A 121 12.90 16.57 0.87
N ASN A 122 13.74 17.20 1.68
CA ASN A 122 13.51 18.57 2.18
C ASN A 122 12.11 18.75 2.80
N GLU A 123 11.72 17.84 3.67
CA GLU A 123 10.42 17.81 4.37
C GLU A 123 9.19 17.58 3.48
N ILE A 124 9.37 17.49 2.17
CA ILE A 124 8.30 17.19 1.23
C ILE A 124 8.20 15.67 1.03
N GLY A 125 7.02 15.12 1.21
CA GLY A 125 6.73 13.71 0.94
C GLY A 125 6.42 13.47 -0.53
N TYR A 126 7.15 12.56 -1.15
CA TYR A 126 6.96 12.14 -2.55
C TYR A 126 6.50 10.69 -2.61
N THR A 127 5.60 10.37 -3.51
CA THR A 127 5.11 9.01 -3.74
C THR A 127 5.23 8.66 -5.22
N PRO A 128 5.53 7.39 -5.56
CA PRO A 128 5.57 6.96 -6.96
C PRO A 128 4.30 7.36 -7.72
N GLU A 129 4.47 7.90 -8.91
CA GLU A 129 3.36 8.30 -9.79
C GLU A 129 2.53 7.08 -10.23
N GLU A 130 3.22 5.96 -10.52
CA GLU A 130 2.61 4.71 -10.98
C GLU A 130 2.75 3.59 -9.95
N PRO A 131 2.00 3.61 -8.83
CA PRO A 131 2.01 2.50 -7.90
C PRO A 131 1.29 1.28 -8.49
N LEU A 132 1.62 0.08 -8.02
CA LEU A 132 0.88 -1.15 -8.38
C LEU A 132 -0.60 -1.02 -7.99
N LEU A 133 -0.85 -0.49 -6.79
CA LEU A 133 -2.19 -0.25 -6.27
C LEU A 133 -2.35 1.20 -5.84
N LYS A 134 -3.33 1.90 -6.40
CA LYS A 134 -3.72 3.24 -5.92
C LYS A 134 -4.40 3.14 -4.54
N GLY A 135 -3.60 3.25 -3.47
CA GLY A 135 -4.04 3.11 -2.09
C GLY A 135 -4.92 4.29 -1.61
N THR A 136 -5.87 4.01 -0.74
CA THR A 136 -6.82 5.03 -0.23
C THR A 136 -6.15 6.09 0.63
N ARG A 137 -5.14 5.72 1.43
CA ARG A 137 -4.37 6.68 2.22
C ARG A 137 -3.53 7.60 1.32
N ARG A 138 -2.84 7.02 0.31
CA ARG A 138 -2.12 7.78 -0.69
C ARG A 138 -3.03 8.78 -1.39
N ALA A 139 -4.16 8.33 -1.91
CA ALA A 139 -5.11 9.19 -2.60
C ALA A 139 -5.60 10.36 -1.72
N LYS A 140 -5.91 10.10 -0.44
CA LYS A 140 -6.27 11.14 0.51
C LYS A 140 -5.15 12.16 0.70
N LEU A 141 -3.91 11.72 0.93
CA LEU A 141 -2.77 12.61 1.18
C LEU A 141 -2.42 13.46 -0.04
N LEU A 142 -2.54 12.91 -1.25
CA LEU A 142 -2.40 13.68 -2.50
C LEU A 142 -3.50 14.74 -2.64
N HIS A 143 -4.74 14.38 -2.39
CA HIS A 143 -5.86 15.33 -2.40
C HIS A 143 -5.69 16.45 -1.38
N GLU A 144 -5.19 16.13 -0.19
CA GLU A 144 -4.88 17.12 0.86
C GLU A 144 -3.58 17.90 0.59
N LYS A 145 -2.93 17.69 -0.55
CA LYS A 145 -1.65 18.30 -0.95
C LYS A 145 -0.52 18.06 0.07
N LYS A 146 -0.60 16.97 0.82
CA LYS A 146 0.43 16.54 1.78
C LYS A 146 1.52 15.67 1.16
N LEU A 147 1.30 15.21 -0.06
CA LEU A 147 2.26 14.46 -0.86
C LEU A 147 2.31 15.05 -2.27
N ALA A 148 3.45 14.91 -2.91
CA ALA A 148 3.63 15.15 -4.34
C ALA A 148 3.86 13.82 -5.06
N GLU A 149 3.41 13.71 -6.30
CA GLU A 149 3.78 12.60 -7.18
C GLU A 149 5.13 12.91 -7.81
N GLN A 150 6.01 11.92 -7.87
CA GLN A 150 7.31 12.04 -8.52
C GLN A 150 7.51 10.89 -9.49
N PHE A 151 8.17 11.15 -10.61
CA PHE A 151 8.53 10.15 -11.59
C PHE A 151 9.25 8.98 -10.92
N SER A 152 8.66 7.81 -11.03
CA SER A 152 9.15 6.57 -10.39
C SER A 152 10.57 6.19 -10.85
N LYS A 153 10.97 6.61 -12.05
CA LYS A 153 12.33 6.39 -12.58
C LYS A 153 13.38 7.16 -11.78
N GLN A 154 13.12 8.45 -11.53
CA GLN A 154 14.04 9.29 -10.75
C GLN A 154 14.18 8.79 -9.32
N LEU A 155 13.07 8.39 -8.67
CA LEU A 155 13.11 7.76 -7.34
C LEU A 155 13.90 6.44 -7.36
N GLY A 156 13.74 5.62 -8.41
CA GLY A 156 14.48 4.37 -8.56
C GLY A 156 15.98 4.60 -8.68
N THR A 157 16.41 5.56 -9.49
CA THR A 157 17.82 5.91 -9.64
C THR A 157 18.41 6.47 -8.35
N GLU A 158 17.75 7.44 -7.72
CA GLU A 158 18.21 8.03 -6.44
C GLU A 158 18.32 6.96 -5.34
N ILE A 159 17.38 6.03 -5.25
CA ILE A 159 17.40 4.93 -4.26
C ILE A 159 18.52 3.93 -4.59
N CYS A 160 18.65 3.53 -5.85
CA CYS A 160 19.69 2.59 -6.27
C CYS A 160 21.10 3.20 -6.12
N ASP A 161 21.30 4.46 -6.50
CA ASP A 161 22.57 5.15 -6.37
C ASP A 161 22.96 5.36 -4.90
N GLU A 162 22.00 5.75 -4.07
CA GLU A 162 22.23 5.88 -2.63
C GLU A 162 22.46 4.50 -1.96
N TRP A 163 21.82 3.45 -2.44
CA TRP A 163 21.99 2.10 -1.92
C TRP A 163 23.35 1.49 -2.31
N GLN A 164 23.82 1.76 -3.53
CA GLN A 164 25.15 1.33 -4.00
C GLN A 164 26.30 2.11 -3.35
N ASN A 165 26.08 3.38 -3.03
CA ASN A 165 27.12 4.30 -2.55
C ASN A 165 27.20 4.42 -1.02
N ARG A 166 26.26 3.88 -0.24
CA ARG A 166 26.25 4.05 1.24
C ARG A 166 25.90 2.77 1.98
N ASN A 167 26.83 2.33 2.81
CA ASN A 167 26.62 1.35 3.87
C ASN A 167 25.33 1.64 4.68
N HIS A 168 24.42 0.69 4.73
CA HIS A 168 23.34 0.39 5.69
C HIS A 168 22.66 1.51 6.53
N SER A 169 23.25 2.67 6.75
CA SER A 169 22.76 3.70 7.69
C SER A 169 21.54 4.49 7.16
N LYS A 170 21.37 4.68 5.87
CA LYS A 170 20.23 5.42 5.29
C LYS A 170 18.95 4.56 5.07
N LEU A 171 19.06 3.26 5.11
CA LEU A 171 17.88 2.38 5.18
C LEU A 171 17.04 2.65 6.44
N LEU A 172 17.65 3.19 7.49
CA LEU A 172 16.97 3.64 8.72
C LEU A 172 16.04 4.85 8.49
N GLU A 173 16.33 5.75 7.57
CA GLU A 173 15.45 6.89 7.25
C GLU A 173 14.24 6.44 6.46
N ILE A 174 14.40 5.56 5.49
CA ILE A 174 13.27 4.96 4.73
C ILE A 174 12.33 4.21 5.68
N SER A 175 12.84 3.54 6.72
CA SER A 175 12.02 2.83 7.69
C SER A 175 11.20 3.74 8.62
N LYS A 176 11.70 4.92 8.96
CA LYS A 176 10.91 5.93 9.69
C LYS A 176 9.68 6.37 8.90
N LEU A 177 9.78 6.42 7.58
CA LEU A 177 8.77 6.89 6.65
C LEU A 177 7.59 5.92 6.49
N ILE A 178 7.84 4.62 6.54
CA ILE A 178 6.78 3.60 6.53
C ILE A 178 5.97 3.62 7.84
N LYS A 179 6.55 4.09 8.95
CA LYS A 179 5.85 4.21 10.25
C LYS A 179 4.75 5.27 10.25
N GLU A 180 4.95 6.38 9.59
CA GLU A 180 3.99 7.50 9.59
C GLU A 180 2.79 7.27 8.65
N MET A 181 2.89 6.29 7.75
CA MET A 181 1.83 5.91 6.83
C MET A 181 0.88 4.82 7.36
N LYS A 182 1.14 4.27 8.50
CA LYS A 182 0.27 3.30 9.20
C LYS A 182 -0.57 4.06 10.21
#